data_d89c32384335cca773e47e59356e4c41
#
_entry.id   d89c32384335cca773e47e59356e4c41
#
_cell.length_a   1.000
_cell.length_b   1.000
_cell.length_c   1.000
_cell.angle_alpha   90.00
_cell.angle_beta   90.00
_cell.angle_gamma   90.00
#
_symmetry.space_group_name_H-M   'P 1'
#
loop_
_entity.id
_entity.type
_entity.pdbx_description
1 polymer ?
#
loop_
_entity_poly.entity_id
_entity_poly.type
_entity_poly.pdbx_seq_one_letter_code
_entity_poly.pdbx_strand_id
1 'polypeptide(L)'
;MGNLRQSHKILFINTLAFTICFACWTLNGVLVTFLIDRGIFNWTVIEAGWLMGIPILSGALARLPIGILTDKYGGKKVFTWLLFLCSIPLFLIPLADSFWSYAVLSLLFGIVGASFAVGIGFTSVWYPKEWQGRALGIFGMGNAGAALTTFLAPSLLNYF
;
A
#
# COMPACT_ATOMS: atom_id res chain seq x y z
N MET A 1 1.93 -29.91 -10.31
CA MET A 1 2.39 -28.72 -11.03
C MET A 1 1.17 -27.91 -11.43
N GLY A 2 0.98 -26.71 -10.86
CA GLY A 2 -0.12 -25.85 -11.26
C GLY A 2 0.02 -25.48 -12.73
N ASN A 3 -1.12 -25.29 -13.40
CA ASN A 3 -1.15 -24.89 -14.80
C ASN A 3 -0.40 -23.55 -14.94
N LEU A 4 0.70 -23.48 -15.66
CA LEU A 4 1.52 -22.27 -15.85
C LEU A 4 0.68 -21.04 -16.22
N ARG A 5 -0.38 -21.24 -17.00
CA ARG A 5 -1.34 -20.19 -17.35
C ARG A 5 -2.05 -19.63 -16.12
N GLN A 6 -2.32 -20.45 -15.11
CA GLN A 6 -2.95 -20.03 -13.86
C GLN A 6 -1.95 -19.24 -13.01
N SER A 7 -0.69 -19.71 -12.91
CA SER A 7 0.38 -18.98 -12.19
C SER A 7 0.60 -17.58 -12.75
N HIS A 8 0.63 -17.43 -14.08
CA HIS A 8 0.78 -16.12 -14.71
C HIS A 8 -0.41 -15.19 -14.46
N LYS A 9 -1.65 -15.70 -14.47
CA LYS A 9 -2.84 -14.89 -14.10
C LYS A 9 -2.76 -14.41 -12.66
N ILE A 10 -2.36 -15.29 -11.76
CA ILE A 10 -2.21 -14.95 -10.33
C ILE A 10 -1.11 -13.90 -10.15
N LEU A 11 0.03 -14.08 -10.80
CA LEU A 11 1.11 -13.10 -10.76
C LEU A 11 0.64 -11.73 -11.24
N PHE A 12 -0.05 -11.66 -12.37
CA PHE A 12 -0.57 -10.41 -12.91
C PHE A 12 -1.53 -9.71 -11.93
N ILE A 13 -2.53 -10.45 -11.40
CA ILE A 13 -3.50 -9.90 -10.44
C ILE A 13 -2.80 -9.45 -9.15
N ASN A 14 -1.85 -10.25 -8.67
CA ASN A 14 -1.10 -9.94 -7.46
C ASN A 14 -0.23 -8.68 -7.64
N THR A 15 0.44 -8.56 -8.78
CA THR A 15 1.22 -7.36 -9.13
C THR A 15 0.33 -6.13 -9.24
N LEU A 16 -0.82 -6.24 -9.91
CA LEU A 16 -1.78 -5.14 -10.03
C LEU A 16 -2.32 -4.71 -8.66
N ALA A 17 -2.71 -5.66 -7.81
CA ALA A 17 -3.17 -5.38 -6.46
C ALA A 17 -2.08 -4.67 -5.64
N PHE A 18 -0.84 -5.13 -5.73
CA PHE A 18 0.29 -4.48 -5.08
C PHE A 18 0.55 -3.07 -5.64
N THR A 19 0.45 -2.87 -6.96
CA THR A 19 0.56 -1.54 -7.59
C THR A 19 -0.45 -0.56 -7.00
N ILE A 20 -1.71 -0.99 -6.87
CA ILE A 20 -2.78 -0.17 -6.27
C ILE A 20 -2.49 0.13 -4.80
N CYS A 21 -2.10 -0.88 -4.01
CA CYS A 21 -1.73 -0.70 -2.61
C CYS A 21 -0.60 0.32 -2.46
N PHE A 22 0.41 0.21 -3.30
CA PHE A 22 1.59 1.06 -3.22
C PHE A 22 1.30 2.49 -3.71
N ALA A 23 0.46 2.63 -4.74
CA ALA A 23 -0.07 3.91 -5.18
C ALA A 23 -0.84 4.62 -4.07
N CYS A 24 -1.78 3.93 -3.44
CA CYS A 24 -2.54 4.47 -2.31
C CYS A 24 -1.62 4.82 -1.13
N TRP A 25 -0.65 3.96 -0.82
CA TRP A 25 0.25 4.19 0.31
C TRP A 25 1.09 5.45 0.14
N THR A 26 1.61 5.70 -1.06
CA THR A 26 2.39 6.91 -1.38
C THR A 26 1.52 8.16 -1.51
N LEU A 27 0.21 8.00 -1.75
CA LEU A 27 -0.74 9.12 -1.82
C LEU A 27 -0.76 9.93 -0.53
N ASN A 28 -0.54 9.30 0.63
CA ASN A 28 -0.53 9.99 1.91
C ASN A 28 0.48 11.15 1.94
N GLY A 29 1.70 10.94 1.44
CA GLY A 29 2.72 11.99 1.38
C GLY A 29 2.29 13.16 0.48
N VAL A 30 1.69 12.85 -0.67
CA VAL A 30 1.17 13.87 -1.60
C VAL A 30 0.03 14.65 -0.97
N LEU A 31 -0.88 13.97 -0.26
CA LEU A 31 -2.01 14.62 0.43
C LEU A 31 -1.54 15.55 1.55
N VAL A 32 -0.61 15.11 2.39
CA VAL A 32 -0.07 15.95 3.48
C VAL A 32 0.54 17.23 2.91
N THR A 33 1.36 17.12 1.86
CA THR A 33 1.96 18.29 1.20
C THR A 33 0.87 19.20 0.62
N PHE A 34 -0.09 18.64 -0.11
CA PHE A 34 -1.17 19.39 -0.72
C PHE A 34 -2.03 20.15 0.31
N LEU A 35 -2.35 19.52 1.43
CA LEU A 35 -3.18 20.13 2.49
C LEU A 35 -2.47 21.32 3.16
N ILE A 36 -1.14 21.25 3.29
CA ILE A 36 -0.30 22.36 3.78
C ILE A 36 -0.22 23.48 2.74
N ASP A 37 0.10 23.15 1.49
CA ASP A 37 0.28 24.13 0.41
C ASP A 37 -1.01 24.92 0.13
N ARG A 38 -2.17 24.30 0.29
CA ARG A 38 -3.47 24.95 0.17
C ARG A 38 -3.90 25.71 1.43
N GLY A 39 -3.13 25.66 2.51
CA GLY A 39 -3.45 26.33 3.77
C GLY A 39 -4.68 25.73 4.49
N ILE A 40 -5.08 24.50 4.14
CA ILE A 40 -6.22 23.80 4.80
C ILE A 40 -5.83 23.48 6.23
N PHE A 41 -4.58 23.04 6.43
CA PHE A 41 -3.99 22.80 7.74
C PHE A 41 -2.66 23.55 7.88
N ASN A 42 -2.47 24.18 9.02
CA ASN A 42 -1.22 24.89 9.36
C ASN A 42 -0.27 23.98 10.14
N TRP A 43 -0.03 22.76 9.61
CA TRP A 43 0.92 21.83 10.25
C TRP A 43 2.37 22.32 10.10
N THR A 44 3.09 22.21 11.18
CA THR A 44 4.52 22.48 11.18
C THR A 44 5.28 21.43 10.36
N VAL A 45 6.50 21.72 9.96
CA VAL A 45 7.39 20.78 9.24
C VAL A 45 7.57 19.48 10.03
N ILE A 46 7.62 19.57 11.38
CA ILE A 46 7.75 18.41 12.26
C ILE A 46 6.48 17.56 12.23
N GLU A 47 5.31 18.18 12.33
CA GLU A 47 4.02 17.48 12.25
C GLU A 47 3.83 16.82 10.89
N ALA A 48 4.14 17.52 9.80
CA ALA A 48 4.12 16.95 8.46
C ALA A 48 5.04 15.72 8.34
N GLY A 49 6.25 15.80 8.89
CA GLY A 49 7.18 14.67 8.94
C GLY A 49 6.61 13.46 9.69
N TRP A 50 5.93 13.69 10.82
CA TRP A 50 5.24 12.61 11.53
C TRP A 50 4.10 12.01 10.71
N LEU A 51 3.23 12.82 10.12
CA LEU A 51 2.10 12.35 9.31
C LEU A 51 2.56 11.55 8.08
N MET A 52 3.71 11.87 7.50
CA MET A 52 4.31 11.09 6.42
C MET A 52 4.99 9.81 6.92
N GLY A 53 5.59 9.85 8.12
CA GLY A 53 6.33 8.74 8.73
C GLY A 53 5.45 7.66 9.35
N ILE A 54 4.31 8.04 9.96
CA ILE A 54 3.39 7.13 10.64
C ILE A 54 2.94 5.96 9.77
N PRO A 55 2.46 6.15 8.52
CA PRO A 55 2.07 5.01 7.68
C PRO A 55 3.25 4.14 7.26
N ILE A 56 4.46 4.69 7.18
CA ILE A 56 5.67 3.91 6.90
C ILE A 56 5.97 2.99 8.07
N LEU A 57 5.92 3.53 9.28
CA LEU A 57 6.15 2.78 10.52
C LEU A 57 5.11 1.67 10.70
N SER A 58 3.82 2.00 10.57
CA SER A 58 2.73 1.01 10.73
C SER A 58 2.82 -0.09 9.68
N GLY A 59 3.10 0.25 8.43
CA GLY A 59 3.30 -0.72 7.35
C GLY A 59 4.50 -1.63 7.60
N ALA A 60 5.61 -1.10 8.10
CA ALA A 60 6.79 -1.88 8.44
C ALA A 60 6.53 -2.87 9.58
N LEU A 61 5.90 -2.42 10.65
CA LEU A 61 5.54 -3.26 11.80
C LEU A 61 4.51 -4.33 11.43
N ALA A 62 3.55 -3.99 10.59
CA ALA A 62 2.51 -4.91 10.16
C ALA A 62 3.01 -6.05 9.25
N ARG A 63 4.18 -5.90 8.60
CA ARG A 63 4.72 -6.93 7.70
C ARG A 63 4.91 -8.29 8.39
N LEU A 64 5.38 -8.27 9.64
CA LEU A 64 5.63 -9.50 10.38
C LEU A 64 4.32 -10.27 10.69
N PRO A 65 3.34 -9.70 11.40
CA PRO A 65 2.09 -10.42 11.70
C PRO A 65 1.30 -10.77 10.43
N ILE A 66 1.26 -9.89 9.43
CA ILE A 66 0.53 -10.14 8.19
C ILE A 66 1.24 -11.20 7.32
N GLY A 67 2.57 -11.26 7.35
CA GLY A 67 3.33 -12.35 6.74
C GLY A 67 2.94 -13.71 7.35
N ILE A 68 2.92 -13.82 8.67
CA ILE A 68 2.50 -15.03 9.39
C ILE A 68 1.05 -15.41 9.04
N LEU A 69 0.14 -14.43 8.98
CA LEU A 69 -1.24 -14.66 8.55
C LEU A 69 -1.32 -15.16 7.11
N THR A 70 -0.44 -14.67 6.24
CA THR A 70 -0.36 -15.09 4.84
C THR A 70 0.02 -16.55 4.72
N ASP A 71 0.98 -17.00 5.51
CA ASP A 71 1.40 -18.41 5.54
C ASP A 71 0.30 -19.31 6.10
N LYS A 72 -0.45 -18.84 7.11
CA LYS A 72 -1.51 -19.61 7.78
C LYS A 72 -2.82 -19.68 6.98
N TYR A 73 -3.26 -18.57 6.40
CA TYR A 73 -4.60 -18.46 5.77
C TYR A 73 -4.58 -18.38 4.24
N GLY A 74 -3.38 -18.25 3.67
CA GLY A 74 -3.15 -18.13 2.24
C GLY A 74 -3.24 -16.68 1.73
N GLY A 75 -2.35 -16.33 0.80
CA GLY A 75 -2.17 -14.97 0.31
C GLY A 75 -3.43 -14.32 -0.25
N LYS A 76 -4.27 -15.08 -0.98
CA LYS A 76 -5.51 -14.54 -1.56
C LYS A 76 -6.43 -13.94 -0.50
N LYS A 77 -6.70 -14.68 0.59
CA LYS A 77 -7.60 -14.22 1.65
C LYS A 77 -7.03 -13.02 2.39
N VAL A 78 -5.76 -13.11 2.77
CA VAL A 78 -5.08 -12.04 3.53
C VAL A 78 -4.99 -10.76 2.69
N PHE A 79 -4.66 -10.86 1.40
CA PHE A 79 -4.60 -9.71 0.52
C PHE A 79 -5.97 -9.03 0.37
N THR A 80 -7.03 -9.83 0.19
CA THR A 80 -8.40 -9.30 0.10
C THR A 80 -8.81 -8.55 1.38
N TRP A 81 -8.57 -9.15 2.55
CA TRP A 81 -8.87 -8.51 3.83
C TRP A 81 -8.02 -7.26 4.07
N LEU A 82 -6.74 -7.31 3.71
CA LEU A 82 -5.85 -6.16 3.82
C LEU A 82 -6.36 -4.97 2.99
N LEU A 83 -6.70 -5.20 1.72
CA LEU A 83 -7.27 -4.17 0.85
C LEU A 83 -8.56 -3.60 1.43
N PHE A 84 -9.48 -4.46 1.85
CA PHE A 84 -10.77 -4.06 2.38
C PHE A 84 -10.63 -3.24 3.67
N LEU A 85 -9.86 -3.73 4.64
CA LEU A 85 -9.68 -3.05 5.92
C LEU A 85 -8.94 -1.72 5.79
N CYS A 86 -7.94 -1.64 4.91
CA CYS A 86 -7.20 -0.39 4.70
C CYS A 86 -7.97 0.63 3.84
N SER A 87 -8.97 0.22 3.06
CA SER A 87 -9.80 1.16 2.32
C SER A 87 -10.67 2.02 3.23
N ILE A 88 -11.09 1.50 4.38
CA ILE A 88 -11.94 2.21 5.33
C ILE A 88 -11.26 3.49 5.86
N PRO A 89 -10.08 3.42 6.52
CA PRO A 89 -9.42 4.62 6.99
C PRO A 89 -9.01 5.56 5.84
N LEU A 90 -8.64 5.04 4.67
CA LEU A 90 -8.35 5.87 3.50
C LEU A 90 -9.58 6.70 3.08
N PHE A 91 -10.76 6.09 3.10
CA PHE A 91 -12.01 6.78 2.76
C PHE A 91 -12.42 7.81 3.82
N LEU A 92 -11.96 7.64 5.06
CA LEU A 92 -12.25 8.55 6.17
C LEU A 92 -11.23 9.71 6.28
N ILE A 93 -10.08 9.67 5.60
CA ILE A 93 -9.08 10.76 5.62
C ILE A 93 -9.69 12.13 5.35
N PRO A 94 -10.60 12.34 4.37
CA PRO A 94 -11.21 13.63 4.12
C PRO A 94 -12.05 14.18 5.28
N LEU A 95 -12.43 13.36 6.25
CA LEU A 95 -13.17 13.75 7.43
C LEU A 95 -12.26 14.10 8.62
N ALA A 96 -10.95 13.99 8.44
CA ALA A 96 -9.99 14.37 9.47
C ALA A 96 -9.95 15.89 9.59
N ASP A 97 -10.20 16.39 10.79
CA ASP A 97 -10.26 17.82 11.14
C ASP A 97 -9.07 18.28 12.01
N SER A 98 -8.23 17.35 12.43
CA SER A 98 -7.11 17.60 13.34
C SER A 98 -5.90 16.74 13.02
N PHE A 99 -4.72 17.13 13.53
CA PHE A 99 -3.49 16.33 13.46
C PHE A 99 -3.70 14.90 13.97
N TRP A 100 -4.35 14.74 15.11
CA TRP A 100 -4.53 13.43 15.74
C TRP A 100 -5.48 12.53 14.97
N SER A 101 -6.59 13.07 14.46
CA SER A 101 -7.53 12.31 13.62
C SER A 101 -6.86 11.83 12.34
N TYR A 102 -6.11 12.70 11.68
CA TYR A 102 -5.34 12.35 10.49
C TYR A 102 -4.25 11.30 10.81
N ALA A 103 -3.51 11.48 11.92
CA ALA A 103 -2.45 10.57 12.34
C ALA A 103 -2.98 9.15 12.61
N VAL A 104 -4.11 9.02 13.31
CA VAL A 104 -4.75 7.72 13.57
C VAL A 104 -5.21 7.05 12.28
N LEU A 105 -5.86 7.78 11.38
CA LEU A 105 -6.28 7.25 10.09
C LEU A 105 -5.09 6.84 9.23
N SER A 106 -4.01 7.63 9.22
CA SER A 106 -2.77 7.32 8.52
C SER A 106 -2.08 6.08 9.09
N LEU A 107 -2.10 5.89 10.40
CA LEU A 107 -1.56 4.70 11.05
C LEU A 107 -2.33 3.44 10.64
N LEU A 108 -3.66 3.48 10.66
CA LEU A 108 -4.50 2.36 10.27
C LEU A 108 -4.37 2.04 8.78
N PHE A 109 -4.39 3.06 7.94
CA PHE A 109 -4.22 2.94 6.51
C PHE A 109 -2.82 2.45 6.13
N GLY A 110 -1.79 2.89 6.85
CA GLY A 110 -0.39 2.55 6.60
C GLY A 110 -0.11 1.04 6.61
N ILE A 111 -0.97 0.25 7.28
CA ILE A 111 -0.91 -1.22 7.29
C ILE A 111 -0.93 -1.80 5.87
N VAL A 112 -1.49 -1.08 4.89
CA VAL A 112 -1.46 -1.47 3.47
C VAL A 112 -0.03 -1.68 2.94
N GLY A 113 0.98 -1.05 3.54
CA GLY A 113 2.39 -1.27 3.24
C GLY A 113 2.88 -2.70 3.51
N ALA A 114 2.12 -3.50 4.27
CA ALA A 114 2.39 -4.93 4.44
C ALA A 114 1.99 -5.77 3.21
N SER A 115 1.29 -5.21 2.22
CA SER A 115 0.92 -5.87 0.97
C SER A 115 2.13 -6.46 0.23
N PHE A 116 3.29 -5.87 0.38
CA PHE A 116 4.54 -6.40 -0.17
C PHE A 116 4.87 -7.79 0.39
N ALA A 117 4.78 -7.97 1.71
CA ALA A 117 5.04 -9.26 2.36
C ALA A 117 4.01 -10.32 1.92
N VAL A 118 2.73 -9.95 1.86
CA VAL A 118 1.66 -10.84 1.36
C VAL A 118 1.93 -11.27 -0.07
N GLY A 119 2.27 -10.33 -0.93
CA GLY A 119 2.48 -10.60 -2.35
C GLY A 119 3.70 -11.46 -2.63
N ILE A 120 4.81 -11.29 -1.89
CA ILE A 120 5.98 -12.16 -1.98
C ILE A 120 5.60 -13.59 -1.58
N GLY A 121 5.00 -13.78 -0.39
CA GLY A 121 4.59 -15.09 0.08
C GLY A 121 3.62 -15.77 -0.88
N PHE A 122 2.61 -15.05 -1.35
CA PHE A 122 1.62 -15.57 -2.28
C PHE A 122 2.23 -15.92 -3.65
N THR A 123 3.09 -15.09 -4.20
CA THR A 123 3.74 -15.36 -5.50
C THR A 123 4.66 -16.57 -5.43
N SER A 124 5.46 -16.69 -4.36
CA SER A 124 6.44 -17.77 -4.22
C SER A 124 5.83 -19.17 -4.20
N VAL A 125 4.62 -19.32 -3.68
CA VAL A 125 3.89 -20.63 -3.64
C VAL A 125 3.49 -21.10 -5.05
N TRP A 126 3.29 -20.19 -6.00
CA TRP A 126 2.82 -20.52 -7.36
C TRP A 126 3.94 -20.81 -8.37
N TYR A 127 5.20 -20.61 -7.97
CA TYR A 127 6.33 -20.80 -8.87
C TYR A 127 7.38 -21.75 -8.26
N PRO A 128 7.95 -22.69 -9.05
CA PRO A 128 9.07 -23.49 -8.63
C PRO A 128 10.30 -22.60 -8.37
N LYS A 129 11.22 -23.08 -7.55
CA LYS A 129 12.39 -22.30 -7.07
C LYS A 129 13.16 -21.61 -8.18
N GLU A 130 13.31 -22.30 -9.34
CA GLU A 130 14.06 -21.81 -10.49
C GLU A 130 13.41 -20.59 -11.15
N TRP A 131 12.11 -20.41 -11.00
CA TRP A 131 11.32 -19.31 -11.59
C TRP A 131 10.92 -18.25 -10.59
N GLN A 132 11.09 -18.50 -9.30
CA GLN A 132 10.68 -17.56 -8.25
C GLN A 132 11.34 -16.19 -8.39
N GLY A 133 12.63 -16.15 -8.72
CA GLY A 133 13.35 -14.88 -8.90
C GLY A 133 12.70 -13.99 -9.99
N ARG A 134 12.35 -14.60 -11.14
CA ARG A 134 11.67 -13.88 -12.23
C ARG A 134 10.26 -13.43 -11.82
N ALA A 135 9.51 -14.32 -11.18
CA ALA A 135 8.15 -14.01 -10.74
C ALA A 135 8.13 -12.90 -9.69
N LEU A 136 9.04 -12.94 -8.71
CA LEU A 136 9.18 -11.91 -7.69
C LEU A 136 9.69 -10.59 -8.27
N GLY A 137 10.56 -10.63 -9.29
CA GLY A 137 10.97 -9.43 -10.02
C GLY A 137 9.80 -8.75 -10.73
N ILE A 138 8.92 -9.53 -11.40
CA ILE A 138 7.69 -9.01 -12.03
C ILE A 138 6.74 -8.45 -10.97
N PHE A 139 6.55 -9.18 -9.85
CA PHE A 139 5.74 -8.68 -8.74
C PHE A 139 6.29 -7.34 -8.21
N GLY A 140 7.62 -7.23 -8.06
CA GLY A 140 8.28 -6.01 -7.61
C GLY A 140 8.06 -4.79 -8.51
N MET A 141 7.71 -4.99 -9.80
CA MET A 141 7.34 -3.89 -10.69
C MET A 141 6.09 -3.14 -10.20
N GLY A 142 5.29 -3.73 -9.31
CA GLY A 142 4.18 -3.05 -8.66
C GLY A 142 4.59 -1.80 -7.86
N ASN A 143 5.86 -1.64 -7.49
CA ASN A 143 6.39 -0.40 -6.93
C ASN A 143 6.19 0.81 -7.87
N ALA A 144 5.97 0.60 -9.18
CA ALA A 144 5.62 1.65 -10.11
C ALA A 144 4.32 2.40 -9.72
N GLY A 145 3.49 1.82 -8.84
CA GLY A 145 2.35 2.51 -8.23
C GLY A 145 2.73 3.83 -7.56
N ALA A 146 3.90 3.89 -6.90
CA ALA A 146 4.38 5.13 -6.31
C ALA A 146 4.64 6.21 -7.37
N ALA A 147 5.30 5.84 -8.48
CA ALA A 147 5.55 6.76 -9.57
C ALA A 147 4.24 7.28 -10.19
N LEU A 148 3.27 6.39 -10.41
CA LEU A 148 1.93 6.78 -10.90
C LEU A 148 1.28 7.81 -9.98
N THR A 149 1.29 7.58 -8.67
CA THR A 149 0.72 8.52 -7.70
C THR A 149 1.47 9.85 -7.70
N THR A 150 2.80 9.82 -7.67
CA THR A 150 3.61 11.05 -7.62
C THR A 150 3.40 11.94 -8.85
N PHE A 151 3.18 11.34 -10.03
CA PHE A 151 2.93 12.11 -11.26
C PHE A 151 1.47 12.53 -11.43
N LEU A 152 0.53 11.65 -11.10
CA LEU A 152 -0.90 11.89 -11.38
C LEU A 152 -1.62 12.63 -10.27
N ALA A 153 -1.31 12.34 -9.00
CA ALA A 153 -2.06 12.92 -7.89
C ALA A 153 -1.95 14.44 -7.79
N PRO A 154 -0.78 15.09 -7.94
CA PRO A 154 -0.71 16.55 -7.93
C PRO A 154 -1.54 17.20 -9.05
N SER A 155 -1.53 16.61 -10.26
CA SER A 155 -2.30 17.11 -11.39
C SER A 155 -3.80 17.00 -11.14
N LEU A 156 -4.25 15.87 -10.57
CA LEU A 156 -5.66 15.66 -10.23
C LEU A 156 -6.11 16.58 -9.10
N LEU A 157 -5.31 16.73 -8.05
CA LEU A 157 -5.62 17.58 -6.91
C LEU A 157 -5.64 19.08 -7.25
N ASN A 158 -4.88 19.50 -8.25
CA ASN A 158 -4.90 20.88 -8.73
C ASN A 158 -6.08 21.20 -9.66
N TYR A 159 -6.72 20.18 -10.23
CA TYR A 159 -7.88 20.35 -11.11
C TYR A 159 -9.17 20.59 -10.32
N PHE A 160 -9.27 20.09 -9.11
CA PHE A 160 -10.38 20.27 -8.17
C PHE A 160 -10.05 21.33 -7.10
#